data_4757ca2812885b451fcb93c1928f7665
#
_entry.id   4757ca2812885b451fcb93c1928f7665
#
_cell.length_a   1.000
_cell.length_b   1.000
_cell.length_c   1.000
_cell.angle_alpha   90.00
_cell.angle_beta   90.00
_cell.angle_gamma   90.00
#
_symmetry.space_group_name_H-M   'P 1'
#
loop_
_entity.id
_entity.type
_entity.pdbx_description
1 polymer ?
#
loop_
_entity_poly.entity_id
_entity_poly.type
_entity_poly.pdbx_seq_one_letter_code
_entity_poly.pdbx_strand_id
1 'polypeptide(L)'
;MSYGTNFQKNIDRYMEEEGISHNSVAKKTGVSQKTVWSVASGRSVPTLNTAEVVAGAVGVDARIMVGCELDAKQVGRSARIGRILDDLISLTPEQLSTVQQVISAFSSTK
;
A
#
# COMPACT_ATOMS: atom_id res chain seq x y z
N MET A 1 2.64 -15.89 1.24
CA MET A 1 1.84 -15.06 2.13
C MET A 1 0.60 -14.57 1.43
N SER A 2 -0.50 -14.44 2.17
CA SER A 2 -1.74 -13.92 1.59
C SER A 2 -1.66 -12.40 1.42
N TYR A 3 -2.45 -11.87 0.52
CA TYR A 3 -2.55 -10.42 0.30
C TYR A 3 -3.03 -9.69 1.56
N GLY A 4 -3.98 -10.28 2.30
CA GLY A 4 -4.47 -9.69 3.53
C GLY A 4 -3.38 -9.59 4.60
N THR A 5 -2.52 -10.59 4.72
CA THR A 5 -1.41 -10.59 5.64
C THR A 5 -0.39 -9.49 5.30
N ASN A 6 -0.06 -9.34 4.02
CA ASN A 6 0.84 -8.26 3.59
C ASN A 6 0.25 -6.90 3.91
N PHE A 7 -1.01 -6.68 3.59
CA PHE A 7 -1.69 -5.43 3.89
C PHE A 7 -1.62 -5.10 5.38
N GLN A 8 -1.97 -6.06 6.24
CA GLN A 8 -1.99 -5.87 7.68
C GLN A 8 -0.63 -5.48 8.23
N LYS A 9 0.41 -6.21 7.85
CA LYS A 9 1.77 -5.92 8.30
C LYS A 9 2.24 -4.55 7.84
N ASN A 10 1.97 -4.21 6.60
CA ASN A 10 2.39 -2.95 6.02
C ASN A 10 1.67 -1.77 6.66
N ILE A 11 0.35 -1.86 6.82
CA ILE A 11 -0.43 -0.76 7.40
C ILE A 11 -0.10 -0.57 8.88
N ASP A 12 0.04 -1.65 9.63
CA ASP A 12 0.35 -1.58 11.06
C ASP A 12 1.72 -0.94 11.29
N ARG A 13 2.73 -1.39 10.56
CA ARG A 13 4.09 -0.84 10.65
C ARG A 13 4.12 0.64 10.29
N TYR A 14 3.44 1.00 9.21
CA TYR A 14 3.40 2.39 8.76
C TYR A 14 2.72 3.30 9.76
N MET A 15 1.55 2.88 10.26
CA MET A 15 0.81 3.66 11.25
C MET A 15 1.63 3.83 12.54
N GLU A 16 2.30 2.78 12.99
CA GLU A 16 3.13 2.84 14.18
C GLU A 16 4.29 3.82 14.00
N GLU A 17 5.03 3.72 12.90
CA GLU A 17 6.17 4.59 12.65
C GLU A 17 5.79 6.04 12.42
N GLU A 18 4.64 6.29 11.79
CA GLU A 18 4.17 7.66 11.53
C GLU A 18 3.33 8.24 12.66
N GLY A 19 3.09 7.47 13.72
CA GLY A 19 2.28 7.94 14.84
C GLY A 19 0.82 8.14 14.50
N ILE A 20 0.27 7.39 13.56
CA ILE A 20 -1.13 7.49 13.14
C ILE A 20 -1.97 6.57 14.02
N SER A 21 -2.96 7.13 14.70
CA SER A 21 -3.83 6.35 15.59
C SER A 21 -4.99 5.70 14.82
N HIS A 22 -5.45 4.57 15.35
CA HIS A 22 -6.66 3.91 14.80
C HIS A 22 -7.86 4.83 14.85
N ASN A 23 -7.97 5.64 15.90
CA ASN A 23 -9.07 6.58 16.04
C ASN A 23 -9.07 7.65 14.95
N SER A 24 -7.90 8.16 14.56
CA SER A 24 -7.82 9.15 13.48
C SER A 24 -8.25 8.59 12.14
N VAL A 25 -7.90 7.33 11.85
CA VAL A 25 -8.34 6.64 10.64
C VAL A 25 -9.85 6.43 10.66
N ALA A 26 -10.40 5.99 11.80
CA ALA A 26 -11.83 5.81 11.97
C ALA A 26 -12.60 7.11 11.71
N LYS A 27 -12.12 8.23 12.25
CA LYS A 27 -12.75 9.54 12.06
C LYS A 27 -12.75 9.99 10.59
N LYS A 28 -11.65 9.75 9.87
CA LYS A 28 -11.53 10.15 8.46
C LYS A 28 -12.41 9.30 7.55
N THR A 29 -12.60 8.04 7.86
CA THR A 29 -13.22 7.06 6.95
C THR A 29 -14.67 6.76 7.27
N GLY A 30 -15.11 7.01 8.51
CA GLY A 30 -16.38 6.52 9.00
C GLY A 30 -16.37 5.03 9.36
N VAL A 31 -15.25 4.34 9.16
CA VAL A 31 -15.07 2.96 9.61
C VAL A 31 -14.87 2.96 11.12
N SER A 32 -15.45 2.00 11.83
CA SER A 32 -15.36 1.98 13.29
C SER A 32 -13.90 1.77 13.74
N GLN A 33 -13.54 2.37 14.87
CA GLN A 33 -12.23 2.19 15.46
C GLN A 33 -11.91 0.72 15.71
N LYS A 34 -12.91 -0.06 16.13
CA LYS A 34 -12.77 -1.50 16.34
C LYS A 34 -12.38 -2.22 15.05
N THR A 35 -12.99 -1.85 13.92
CA THR A 35 -12.69 -2.44 12.62
C THR A 35 -11.27 -2.08 12.19
N VAL A 36 -10.86 -0.83 12.33
CA VAL A 36 -9.49 -0.39 12.00
C VAL A 36 -8.48 -1.16 12.83
N TRP A 37 -8.73 -1.28 14.14
CA TRP A 37 -7.86 -2.03 15.05
C TRP A 37 -7.79 -3.50 14.66
N SER A 38 -8.93 -4.14 14.35
CA SER A 38 -8.96 -5.55 13.97
C SER A 38 -8.16 -5.85 12.71
N VAL A 39 -8.25 -4.95 11.73
CA VAL A 39 -7.48 -5.08 10.48
C VAL A 39 -5.99 -4.91 10.76
N ALA A 40 -5.60 -3.83 11.44
CA ALA A 40 -4.19 -3.54 11.69
C ALA A 40 -3.53 -4.59 12.60
N SER A 41 -4.26 -5.13 13.57
CA SER A 41 -3.73 -6.14 14.48
C SER A 41 -3.69 -7.56 13.91
N GLY A 42 -4.23 -7.76 12.71
CA GLY A 42 -4.26 -9.09 12.09
C GLY A 42 -5.41 -9.97 12.55
N ARG A 43 -6.37 -9.44 13.30
CA ARG A 43 -7.50 -10.24 13.79
C ARG A 43 -8.57 -10.50 12.73
N SER A 44 -8.64 -9.66 11.72
CA SER A 44 -9.56 -9.87 10.60
C SER A 44 -8.87 -9.51 9.30
N VAL A 45 -9.25 -10.21 8.23
CA VAL A 45 -8.78 -9.90 6.87
C VAL A 45 -9.71 -8.83 6.30
N PRO A 46 -9.19 -7.69 5.83
CA PRO A 46 -10.04 -6.65 5.28
C PRO A 46 -10.63 -7.07 3.93
N THR A 47 -11.84 -6.57 3.65
CA THR A 47 -12.36 -6.62 2.27
C THR A 47 -11.54 -5.66 1.42
N LEU A 48 -11.60 -5.81 0.09
CA LEU A 48 -10.93 -4.88 -0.82
C LEU A 48 -11.39 -3.44 -0.56
N ASN A 49 -12.67 -3.24 -0.36
CA ASN A 49 -13.21 -1.92 -0.09
C ASN A 49 -12.66 -1.32 1.21
N THR A 50 -12.62 -2.09 2.29
CA THR A 50 -12.06 -1.63 3.56
C THR A 50 -10.58 -1.31 3.42
N ALA A 51 -9.82 -2.14 2.72
CA ALA A 51 -8.40 -1.90 2.48
C ALA A 51 -8.18 -0.59 1.74
N GLU A 52 -8.95 -0.33 0.68
CA GLU A 52 -8.85 0.92 -0.08
C GLU A 52 -9.18 2.14 0.77
N VAL A 53 -10.24 2.05 1.56
CA VAL A 53 -10.68 3.16 2.42
C VAL A 53 -9.62 3.48 3.48
N VAL A 54 -9.10 2.47 4.15
CA VAL A 54 -8.07 2.65 5.19
C VAL A 54 -6.77 3.17 4.57
N ALA A 55 -6.33 2.58 3.47
CA ALA A 55 -5.11 3.03 2.78
C ALA A 55 -5.22 4.48 2.33
N GLY A 56 -6.36 4.87 1.77
CA GLY A 56 -6.61 6.24 1.34
C GLY A 56 -6.56 7.24 2.48
N ALA A 57 -7.05 6.85 3.66
CA ALA A 57 -7.04 7.72 4.84
C ALA A 57 -5.61 8.02 5.33
N VAL A 58 -4.68 7.07 5.17
CA VAL A 58 -3.28 7.28 5.58
C VAL A 58 -2.37 7.71 4.43
N GLY A 59 -2.91 7.87 3.23
CA GLY A 59 -2.17 8.40 2.09
C GLY A 59 -1.27 7.38 1.39
N VAL A 60 -1.62 6.10 1.42
CA VAL A 60 -0.85 5.03 0.79
C VAL A 60 -1.70 4.28 -0.24
N ASP A 61 -1.07 3.47 -1.06
CA ASP A 61 -1.76 2.72 -2.12
C ASP A 61 -1.99 1.27 -1.69
N ALA A 62 -3.26 0.87 -1.61
CA ALA A 62 -3.63 -0.48 -1.17
C ALA A 62 -3.07 -1.57 -2.10
N ARG A 63 -3.02 -1.31 -3.41
CA ARG A 63 -2.51 -2.29 -4.38
C ARG A 63 -1.05 -2.65 -4.11
N ILE A 64 -0.25 -1.65 -3.78
CA ILE A 64 1.18 -1.86 -3.49
C ILE A 64 1.33 -2.63 -2.18
N MET A 65 0.50 -2.32 -1.19
CA MET A 65 0.61 -2.90 0.14
C MET A 65 0.17 -4.37 0.23
N VAL A 66 -0.58 -4.86 -0.75
CA VAL A 66 -1.00 -6.28 -0.78
C VAL A 66 0.00 -7.18 -1.49
N GLY A 67 0.87 -6.60 -2.33
CA GLY A 67 1.77 -7.37 -3.19
C GLY A 67 2.95 -8.02 -2.48
N CYS A 68 3.52 -7.35 -1.49
CA CYS A 68 4.67 -7.86 -0.74
C CYS A 68 4.80 -7.14 0.60
N GLU A 69 5.64 -7.68 1.48
CA GLU A 69 5.96 -7.05 2.74
C GLU A 69 6.96 -5.91 2.49
N LEU A 70 6.68 -4.73 3.04
CA LEU A 70 7.42 -3.50 2.81
C LEU A 70 7.85 -2.87 4.13
N ASP A 71 8.94 -2.08 4.10
CA ASP A 71 9.25 -1.23 5.24
C ASP A 71 8.41 0.06 5.19
N ALA A 72 8.43 0.85 6.26
CA ALA A 72 7.61 2.06 6.35
C ALA A 72 7.95 3.10 5.29
N LYS A 73 9.23 3.20 4.89
CA LYS A 73 9.64 4.13 3.83
C LYS A 73 9.05 3.72 2.48
N GLN A 74 9.06 2.43 2.18
CA GLN A 74 8.48 1.89 0.95
C GLN A 74 6.96 2.09 0.94
N VAL A 75 6.29 1.85 2.07
CA VAL A 75 4.85 2.12 2.20
C VAL A 75 4.57 3.60 1.96
N GLY A 76 5.38 4.49 2.51
CA GLY A 76 5.24 5.93 2.31
C GLY A 76 5.38 6.37 0.86
N ARG A 77 6.11 5.62 0.03
CA ARG A 77 6.27 5.88 -1.41
C ARG A 77 5.17 5.24 -2.25
N SER A 78 4.31 4.42 -1.66
CA SER A 78 3.35 3.60 -2.41
C SER A 78 2.37 4.42 -3.24
N ALA A 79 1.95 5.60 -2.78
CA ALA A 79 1.06 6.45 -3.55
C ALA A 79 1.70 6.91 -4.87
N ARG A 80 3.00 7.25 -4.84
CA ARG A 80 3.76 7.61 -6.04
C ARG A 80 3.92 6.41 -6.97
N ILE A 81 4.28 5.26 -6.40
CA ILE A 81 4.40 4.02 -7.17
C ILE A 81 3.07 3.65 -7.83
N GLY A 82 1.95 3.82 -7.11
CA GLY A 82 0.62 3.57 -7.65
C GLY A 82 0.29 4.45 -8.85
N ARG A 83 0.68 5.72 -8.84
CA ARG A 83 0.49 6.62 -9.99
C ARG A 83 1.31 6.17 -11.19
N ILE A 84 2.55 5.72 -10.96
CA ILE A 84 3.39 5.17 -12.03
C ILE A 84 2.77 3.89 -12.58
N LEU A 85 2.22 3.04 -11.71
CA LEU A 85 1.52 1.83 -12.13
C LEU A 85 0.34 2.16 -13.03
N ASP A 86 -0.44 3.18 -12.70
CA ASP A 86 -1.57 3.62 -13.53
C ASP A 86 -1.08 4.04 -14.93
N ASP A 87 0.05 4.74 -15.00
CA ASP A 87 0.64 5.14 -16.27
C ASP A 87 1.12 3.92 -17.07
N LEU A 88 1.74 2.93 -16.39
CA LEU A 88 2.24 1.73 -17.05
C LEU A 88 1.13 0.89 -17.68
N ILE A 89 -0.05 0.87 -17.07
CA ILE A 89 -1.18 0.07 -17.57
C ILE A 89 -1.59 0.50 -18.98
N SER A 90 -1.41 1.77 -19.33
CA SER A 90 -1.81 2.30 -20.63
C SER A 90 -0.73 2.21 -21.71
N LEU A 91 0.45 1.69 -21.39
CA LEU A 91 1.55 1.63 -22.35
C LEU A 91 1.43 0.43 -23.29
N THR A 92 1.97 0.58 -24.50
CA THR A 92 2.09 -0.54 -25.46
C THR A 92 3.19 -1.51 -24.99
N PRO A 93 3.19 -2.78 -25.53
CA PRO A 93 4.26 -3.72 -25.20
C PRO A 93 5.66 -3.19 -25.49
N GLU A 94 5.85 -2.45 -26.59
CA GLU A 94 7.15 -1.85 -26.93
C GLU A 94 7.57 -0.79 -25.90
N GLN A 95 6.62 0.06 -25.49
CA GLN A 95 6.88 1.07 -24.48
C GLN A 95 7.19 0.43 -23.12
N LEU A 96 6.47 -0.62 -22.73
CA LEU A 96 6.77 -1.37 -21.50
C LEU A 96 8.18 -1.95 -21.53
N SER A 97 8.59 -2.51 -22.67
CA SER A 97 9.93 -3.05 -22.84
C SER A 97 11.01 -1.97 -22.61
N THR A 98 10.79 -0.79 -23.16
CA THR A 98 11.71 0.35 -22.98
C THR A 98 11.81 0.78 -21.52
N VAL A 99 10.65 0.89 -20.85
CA VAL A 99 10.61 1.24 -19.41
C VAL A 99 11.35 0.18 -18.59
N GLN A 100 11.16 -1.10 -18.90
CA GLN A 100 11.81 -2.18 -18.19
C GLN A 100 13.33 -2.13 -18.34
N GLN A 101 13.82 -1.76 -19.53
CA GLN A 101 15.27 -1.57 -19.77
C GLN A 101 15.82 -0.46 -18.87
N VAL A 102 15.10 0.65 -18.72
CA VAL A 102 15.52 1.75 -17.83
C VAL A 102 15.59 1.27 -16.38
N ILE A 103 14.58 0.55 -15.92
CA ILE A 103 14.57 0.00 -14.57
C ILE A 103 15.75 -0.95 -14.35
N SER A 104 16.03 -1.82 -15.32
CA SER A 104 17.15 -2.75 -15.25
C SER A 104 18.50 -2.02 -15.17
N ALA A 105 18.63 -0.90 -15.89
CA ALA A 105 19.84 -0.08 -15.83
C ALA A 105 20.06 0.51 -14.43
N PHE A 106 19.00 0.96 -13.77
CA PHE A 106 19.10 1.45 -12.39
C PHE A 106 19.51 0.32 -11.43
N SER A 107 18.93 -0.86 -11.60
CA SER A 107 19.25 -2.01 -10.73
C SER A 107 20.70 -2.47 -10.90
N SER A 108 21.27 -2.41 -12.11
CA SER A 108 22.63 -2.85 -12.39
C SER A 108 23.70 -1.90 -11.88
N THR A 109 23.33 -0.67 -11.48
CA THR A 109 24.27 0.32 -10.97
C THR A 109 24.43 0.30 -9.46
N LYS A 110 23.70 -0.56 -8.78
CA LYS A 110 23.79 -0.67 -7.32
C LYS A 110 25.03 -1.41 -6.86
#